data_e36bbd7c2501eb4f5a0f227aaf7844a9
#
_entry.id   e36bbd7c2501eb4f5a0f227aaf7844a9
#
_cell.length_a   1.000
_cell.length_b   1.000
_cell.length_c   1.000
_cell.angle_alpha   90.00
_cell.angle_beta   90.00
_cell.angle_gamma   90.00
#
_symmetry.space_group_name_H-M   'P 1'
#
loop_
_entity.id
_entity.type
_entity.pdbx_description
1 polymer ?
#
loop_
_entity_poly.entity_id
_entity_poly.type
_entity_poly.pdbx_seq_one_letter_code
_entity_poly.pdbx_strand_id
1 'polypeptide(L)'
;MKIQLPESFIYTNRSKNSSAHVKDGILYVNGCVSFEDLMYNLTYAVKGYDKCYYCGRELTEKTRTLDHMYPRRWGGVSIPENLIPSCKNCNRDKMDMTYEQFIEYRKLKSKKDKDEFYQKCVQENLRVRKRAKFVLDKDWLSVYDIRELLTYMKFNKLEKTKSKNLAAYYRNWGQYPHPMIVSSNDWVFKGRHILHHAKGIKRKSVMTVVLDNVVVYDKAPS
;
A
#
# COMPACT_ATOMS: atom_id res chain seq x y z
N MET A 1 13.91 0.61 -2.06
CA MET A 1 13.34 -0.61 -1.41
C MET A 1 13.19 -1.71 -2.45
N LYS A 2 13.67 -2.91 -2.18
CA LYS A 2 13.41 -4.10 -3.03
C LYS A 2 12.24 -4.89 -2.46
N ILE A 3 11.29 -5.27 -3.32
CA ILE A 3 10.21 -6.18 -2.96
C ILE A 3 10.60 -7.61 -3.32
N GLN A 4 10.05 -8.59 -2.58
CA GLN A 4 10.26 -9.99 -2.87
C GLN A 4 9.50 -10.38 -4.15
N LEU A 5 10.21 -10.94 -5.13
CA LEU A 5 9.67 -11.26 -6.45
C LEU A 5 9.92 -12.76 -6.75
N PRO A 6 8.88 -13.58 -6.90
CA PRO A 6 9.04 -14.93 -7.41
C PRO A 6 9.24 -14.92 -8.94
N GLU A 7 10.24 -15.62 -9.43
CA GLU A 7 10.58 -15.65 -10.87
C GLU A 7 9.43 -16.16 -11.75
N SER A 8 8.54 -16.99 -11.21
CA SER A 8 7.36 -17.50 -11.92
C SER A 8 6.18 -16.51 -11.96
N PHE A 9 6.33 -15.30 -11.41
CA PHE A 9 5.22 -14.37 -11.34
C PHE A 9 4.85 -13.80 -12.71
N ILE A 10 3.59 -14.03 -13.10
CA ILE A 10 2.98 -13.44 -14.30
C ILE A 10 1.61 -12.89 -13.93
N TYR A 11 1.35 -11.67 -14.33
CA TYR A 11 0.07 -11.01 -14.19
C TYR A 11 -0.41 -10.50 -15.55
N THR A 12 -1.68 -10.73 -15.87
CA THR A 12 -2.28 -10.26 -17.12
C THR A 12 -3.67 -9.69 -16.86
N ASN A 13 -3.93 -8.50 -17.35
CA ASN A 13 -5.27 -7.91 -17.38
C ASN A 13 -5.66 -7.59 -18.83
N ARG A 14 -6.41 -8.52 -19.44
CA ARG A 14 -6.81 -8.40 -20.85
C ARG A 14 -7.70 -7.19 -21.12
N SER A 15 -8.59 -6.83 -20.18
CA SER A 15 -9.51 -5.70 -20.34
C SER A 15 -8.80 -4.34 -20.39
N LYS A 16 -7.61 -4.25 -19.78
CA LYS A 16 -6.80 -3.01 -19.74
C LYS A 16 -5.57 -3.09 -20.63
N ASN A 17 -5.38 -4.17 -21.37
CA ASN A 17 -4.19 -4.44 -22.15
C ASN A 17 -2.90 -4.16 -21.35
N SER A 18 -2.83 -4.74 -20.16
CA SER A 18 -1.72 -4.53 -19.23
C SER A 18 -1.24 -5.85 -18.65
N SER A 19 0.05 -5.94 -18.41
CA SER A 19 0.70 -7.15 -17.88
C SER A 19 1.87 -6.81 -16.97
N ALA A 20 2.28 -7.78 -16.16
CA ALA A 20 3.53 -7.72 -15.44
C ALA A 20 4.15 -9.11 -15.36
N HIS A 21 5.48 -9.18 -15.35
CA HIS A 21 6.23 -10.43 -15.17
C HIS A 21 7.55 -10.16 -14.48
N VAL A 22 8.08 -11.17 -13.83
CA VAL A 22 9.41 -11.10 -13.21
C VAL A 22 10.43 -11.76 -14.16
N LYS A 23 11.58 -11.12 -14.28
CA LYS A 23 12.75 -11.65 -14.97
C LYS A 23 14.01 -11.10 -14.31
N ASP A 24 14.96 -11.97 -13.99
CA ASP A 24 16.25 -11.63 -13.36
C ASP A 24 16.07 -10.78 -12.07
N GLY A 25 15.07 -11.12 -11.24
CA GLY A 25 14.73 -10.42 -10.00
C GLY A 25 14.14 -9.00 -10.19
N ILE A 26 13.74 -8.65 -11.42
CA ILE A 26 13.11 -7.37 -11.75
C ILE A 26 11.67 -7.60 -12.18
N LEU A 27 10.74 -6.82 -11.62
CA LEU A 27 9.34 -6.79 -12.04
C LEU A 27 9.16 -5.79 -13.18
N TYR A 28 8.87 -6.31 -14.34
CA TYR A 28 8.53 -5.51 -15.53
C TYR A 28 7.02 -5.34 -15.62
N VAL A 29 6.56 -4.10 -15.69
CA VAL A 29 5.14 -3.75 -15.75
C VAL A 29 4.86 -3.01 -17.05
N ASN A 30 3.92 -3.54 -17.84
CA ASN A 30 3.51 -2.97 -19.12
C ASN A 30 2.08 -2.42 -19.03
N GLY A 31 1.89 -1.20 -19.51
CA GLY A 31 0.60 -0.54 -19.56
C GLY A 31 0.08 -0.08 -18.20
N CYS A 32 -1.20 0.25 -18.15
CA CYS A 32 -1.84 0.85 -16.97
C CYS A 32 -2.29 -0.22 -15.98
N VAL A 33 -1.38 -0.76 -15.18
CA VAL A 33 -1.68 -1.70 -14.09
C VAL A 33 -2.09 -0.94 -12.84
N SER A 34 -3.14 -1.40 -12.16
CA SER A 34 -3.47 -0.93 -10.81
C SER A 34 -2.38 -1.39 -9.83
N PHE A 35 -1.79 -0.45 -9.11
CA PHE A 35 -0.79 -0.78 -8.10
C PHE A 35 -1.34 -1.76 -7.06
N GLU A 36 -2.56 -1.54 -6.58
CA GLU A 36 -3.20 -2.40 -5.60
C GLU A 36 -3.41 -3.82 -6.14
N ASP A 37 -3.93 -3.95 -7.37
CA ASP A 37 -4.16 -5.26 -7.99
C ASP A 37 -2.84 -6.02 -8.17
N LEU A 38 -1.80 -5.32 -8.63
CA LEU A 38 -0.48 -5.91 -8.83
C LEU A 38 0.11 -6.40 -7.50
N MET A 39 0.12 -5.55 -6.46
CA MET A 39 0.66 -5.91 -5.15
C MET A 39 -0.15 -7.03 -4.47
N TYR A 40 -1.46 -7.08 -4.69
CA TYR A 40 -2.31 -8.14 -4.16
C TYR A 40 -1.98 -9.49 -4.82
N ASN A 41 -1.86 -9.53 -6.15
CA ASN A 41 -1.48 -10.74 -6.85
C ASN A 41 -0.06 -11.19 -6.47
N LEU A 42 0.86 -10.25 -6.37
CA LEU A 42 2.23 -10.53 -5.94
C LEU A 42 2.27 -11.08 -4.51
N THR A 43 1.48 -10.52 -3.59
CA THR A 43 1.39 -11.03 -2.22
C THR A 43 0.91 -12.47 -2.17
N TYR A 44 -0.09 -12.82 -2.95
CA TYR A 44 -0.55 -14.21 -3.05
C TYR A 44 0.50 -15.13 -3.65
N ALA A 45 1.26 -14.67 -4.64
CA ALA A 45 2.34 -15.44 -5.23
C ALA A 45 3.49 -15.71 -4.24
N VAL A 46 3.79 -14.74 -3.37
CA VAL A 46 4.88 -14.86 -2.37
C VAL A 46 4.45 -15.63 -1.12
N LYS A 47 3.26 -15.35 -0.60
CA LYS A 47 2.80 -15.85 0.71
C LYS A 47 1.80 -16.99 0.65
N GLY A 48 1.36 -17.37 -0.56
CA GLY A 48 0.25 -18.29 -0.72
C GLY A 48 -1.11 -17.66 -0.35
N TYR A 49 -2.16 -18.46 -0.39
CA TYR A 49 -3.52 -18.00 -0.07
C TYR A 49 -4.39 -19.09 0.58
N ASP A 50 -3.76 -20.19 0.99
CA ASP A 50 -4.49 -21.37 1.43
C ASP A 50 -5.01 -21.24 2.85
N LYS A 51 -4.31 -20.49 3.71
CA LYS A 51 -4.63 -20.37 5.12
C LYS A 51 -4.64 -18.92 5.61
N CYS A 52 -5.55 -18.64 6.53
CA CYS A 52 -5.61 -17.37 7.23
C CYS A 52 -4.43 -17.25 8.21
N TYR A 53 -3.64 -16.20 8.09
CA TYR A 53 -2.49 -15.93 8.97
C TYR A 53 -2.89 -15.76 10.45
N TYR A 54 -4.13 -15.34 10.72
CA TYR A 54 -4.59 -15.10 12.08
C TYR A 54 -5.14 -16.35 12.78
N CYS A 55 -5.92 -17.17 12.09
CA CYS A 55 -6.67 -18.27 12.71
C CYS A 55 -6.35 -19.65 12.09
N GLY A 56 -5.49 -19.73 11.11
CA GLY A 56 -5.12 -20.98 10.44
C GLY A 56 -6.22 -21.62 9.59
N ARG A 57 -7.43 -21.04 9.53
CA ARG A 57 -8.53 -21.57 8.73
C ARG A 57 -8.15 -21.59 7.25
N GLU A 58 -8.54 -22.64 6.56
CA GLU A 58 -8.44 -22.72 5.10
C GLU A 58 -9.21 -21.60 4.41
N LEU A 59 -8.64 -21.05 3.37
CA LEU A 59 -9.18 -19.96 2.57
C LEU A 59 -9.59 -20.47 1.19
N THR A 60 -10.75 -20.04 0.75
CA THR A 60 -11.24 -20.23 -0.61
C THR A 60 -11.27 -18.89 -1.34
N GLU A 61 -11.48 -18.88 -2.65
CA GLU A 61 -11.64 -17.65 -3.42
C GLU A 61 -12.75 -16.73 -2.86
N LYS A 62 -13.81 -17.32 -2.29
CA LYS A 62 -14.92 -16.56 -1.71
C LYS A 62 -14.62 -16.01 -0.30
N THR A 63 -13.74 -16.64 0.45
CA THR A 63 -13.47 -16.30 1.86
C THR A 63 -12.17 -15.57 2.08
N ARG A 64 -11.23 -15.65 1.14
CA ARG A 64 -9.94 -14.98 1.24
C ARG A 64 -10.03 -13.47 1.09
N THR A 65 -9.21 -12.77 1.83
CA THR A 65 -8.91 -11.35 1.70
C THR A 65 -7.42 -11.13 1.96
N LEU A 66 -6.93 -9.94 1.63
CA LEU A 66 -5.64 -9.46 2.13
C LEU A 66 -5.87 -8.41 3.20
N ASP A 67 -5.17 -8.54 4.29
CA ASP A 67 -5.18 -7.57 5.37
C ASP A 67 -3.83 -6.85 5.44
N HIS A 68 -3.86 -5.59 5.87
CA HIS A 68 -2.68 -4.79 6.11
C HIS A 68 -2.21 -5.01 7.55
N MET A 69 -1.04 -5.63 7.76
CA MET A 69 -0.46 -5.81 9.10
C MET A 69 -0.40 -4.48 9.84
N TYR A 70 0.10 -3.44 9.18
CA TYR A 70 -0.02 -2.07 9.61
C TYR A 70 -1.15 -1.37 8.84
N PRO A 71 -2.22 -0.91 9.50
CA PRO A 71 -3.45 -0.44 8.84
C PRO A 71 -3.25 0.77 7.94
N ARG A 72 -3.98 0.81 6.84
CA ARG A 72 -3.99 1.95 5.90
C ARG A 72 -4.36 3.27 6.58
N ARG A 73 -5.28 3.23 7.54
CA ARG A 73 -5.68 4.41 8.32
C ARG A 73 -4.50 5.09 9.00
N TRP A 74 -3.53 4.32 9.43
CA TRP A 74 -2.34 4.82 10.12
C TRP A 74 -1.15 5.05 9.20
N GLY A 75 -1.31 4.86 7.90
CA GLY A 75 -0.28 5.09 6.88
C GLY A 75 0.35 3.84 6.29
N GLY A 76 -0.19 2.66 6.61
CA GLY A 76 0.23 1.41 6.00
C GLY A 76 0.05 1.40 4.48
N VAL A 77 1.03 0.87 3.76
CA VAL A 77 1.03 0.76 2.30
C VAL A 77 0.69 -0.66 1.86
N SER A 78 0.12 -0.77 0.64
CA SER A 78 -0.25 -2.06 0.06
C SER A 78 0.93 -2.64 -0.70
N ILE A 79 1.87 -3.25 0.03
CA ILE A 79 3.02 -3.99 -0.52
C ILE A 79 3.06 -5.38 0.12
N PRO A 80 3.70 -6.39 -0.52
CA PRO A 80 3.74 -7.76 0.00
C PRO A 80 4.22 -7.85 1.45
N GLU A 81 5.17 -7.01 1.86
CA GLU A 81 5.74 -6.96 3.21
C GLU A 81 4.71 -6.57 4.26
N ASN A 82 3.72 -5.74 3.90
CA ASN A 82 2.64 -5.29 4.79
C ASN A 82 1.30 -6.00 4.57
N LEU A 83 1.22 -6.92 3.61
CA LEU A 83 -0.02 -7.63 3.29
C LEU A 83 0.07 -9.10 3.70
N ILE A 84 -1.00 -9.62 4.30
CA ILE A 84 -1.10 -11.05 4.64
C ILE A 84 -2.45 -11.63 4.24
N PRO A 85 -2.48 -12.89 3.77
CA PRO A 85 -3.72 -13.62 3.53
C PRO A 85 -4.52 -13.78 4.83
N SER A 86 -5.79 -13.43 4.79
CA SER A 86 -6.68 -13.52 5.95
C SER A 86 -8.11 -13.90 5.55
N CYS A 87 -8.88 -14.49 6.46
CA CYS A 87 -10.29 -14.65 6.24
C CYS A 87 -11.05 -13.34 6.51
N LYS A 88 -12.20 -13.16 5.86
CA LYS A 88 -13.04 -11.96 6.01
C LYS A 88 -13.36 -11.63 7.47
N ASN A 89 -13.58 -12.65 8.32
CA ASN A 89 -13.90 -12.43 9.73
C ASN A 89 -12.70 -11.84 10.49
N CYS A 90 -11.52 -12.45 10.37
CA CYS A 90 -10.32 -11.93 11.06
C CYS A 90 -9.96 -10.52 10.56
N ASN A 91 -10.05 -10.28 9.25
CA ASN A 91 -9.78 -8.95 8.67
C ASN A 91 -10.77 -7.90 9.23
N ARG A 92 -12.07 -8.22 9.25
CA ARG A 92 -13.09 -7.35 9.83
C ARG A 92 -12.85 -7.10 11.33
N ASP A 93 -12.57 -8.16 12.09
CA ASP A 93 -12.45 -8.09 13.54
C ASP A 93 -11.15 -7.37 13.98
N LYS A 94 -10.11 -7.37 13.13
CA LYS A 94 -8.89 -6.61 13.35
C LYS A 94 -9.10 -5.10 13.26
N MET A 95 -10.02 -4.65 12.43
CA MET A 95 -10.27 -3.21 12.27
C MET A 95 -8.98 -2.40 11.98
N ASP A 96 -8.72 -1.36 12.78
CA ASP A 96 -7.55 -0.48 12.65
C ASP A 96 -6.39 -0.86 13.60
N MET A 97 -6.41 -2.05 14.19
CA MET A 97 -5.30 -2.56 15.00
C MET A 97 -4.12 -3.00 14.13
N THR A 98 -2.89 -2.87 14.63
CA THR A 98 -1.74 -3.53 14.00
C THR A 98 -1.84 -5.05 14.13
N TYR A 99 -0.99 -5.78 13.41
CA TYR A 99 -0.92 -7.23 13.52
C TYR A 99 -0.73 -7.68 14.98
N GLU A 100 0.26 -7.11 15.66
CA GLU A 100 0.61 -7.44 17.04
C GLU A 100 -0.54 -7.12 18.01
N GLN A 101 -1.15 -5.94 17.86
CA GLN A 101 -2.30 -5.54 18.67
C GLN A 101 -3.47 -6.50 18.47
N PHE A 102 -3.73 -6.96 17.26
CA PHE A 102 -4.81 -7.91 17.01
C PHE A 102 -4.53 -9.29 17.59
N ILE A 103 -3.28 -9.77 17.58
CA ILE A 103 -2.90 -11.03 18.24
C ILE A 103 -3.19 -10.94 19.75
N GLU A 104 -2.87 -9.83 20.41
CA GLU A 104 -3.19 -9.64 21.84
C GLU A 104 -4.70 -9.50 22.07
N TYR A 105 -5.41 -8.73 21.23
CA TYR A 105 -6.87 -8.59 21.29
C TYR A 105 -7.59 -9.95 21.24
N ARG A 106 -7.11 -10.88 20.44
CA ARG A 106 -7.71 -12.22 20.32
C ARG A 106 -7.59 -13.08 21.59
N LYS A 107 -6.66 -12.80 22.48
CA LYS A 107 -6.50 -13.50 23.77
C LYS A 107 -7.56 -13.08 24.79
N LEU A 108 -8.16 -11.91 24.62
CA LEU A 108 -9.17 -11.38 25.52
C LEU A 108 -10.50 -12.13 25.35
N LYS A 109 -11.16 -12.41 26.47
CA LYS A 109 -12.41 -13.20 26.51
C LYS A 109 -13.65 -12.31 26.59
N SER A 110 -13.63 -11.30 27.47
CA SER A 110 -14.80 -10.45 27.67
C SER A 110 -14.93 -9.38 26.59
N LYS A 111 -16.17 -9.02 26.26
CA LYS A 111 -16.45 -7.92 25.33
C LYS A 111 -15.92 -6.59 25.87
N LYS A 112 -16.07 -6.35 27.17
CA LYS A 112 -15.61 -5.12 27.82
C LYS A 112 -14.10 -4.93 27.65
N ASP A 113 -13.30 -5.98 27.98
CA ASP A 113 -11.84 -5.93 27.84
C ASP A 113 -11.41 -5.69 26.39
N LYS A 114 -12.13 -6.29 25.43
CA LYS A 114 -11.89 -6.10 24.00
C LYS A 114 -12.16 -4.67 23.57
N ASP A 115 -13.25 -4.07 24.02
CA ASP A 115 -13.61 -2.69 23.65
C ASP A 115 -12.61 -1.69 24.27
N GLU A 116 -12.23 -1.88 25.53
CA GLU A 116 -11.22 -1.04 26.20
C GLU A 116 -9.85 -1.16 25.53
N PHE A 117 -9.42 -2.39 25.23
CA PHE A 117 -8.16 -2.64 24.53
C PHE A 117 -8.14 -1.99 23.15
N TYR A 118 -9.22 -2.14 22.38
CA TYR A 118 -9.32 -1.51 21.06
C TYR A 118 -9.19 0.02 21.14
N GLN A 119 -9.88 0.67 22.08
CA GLN A 119 -9.78 2.11 22.26
C GLN A 119 -8.34 2.54 22.62
N LYS A 120 -7.66 1.78 23.47
CA LYS A 120 -6.25 2.00 23.79
C LYS A 120 -5.37 1.92 22.52
N CYS A 121 -5.54 0.89 21.71
CA CYS A 121 -4.81 0.72 20.45
C CYS A 121 -5.03 1.90 19.49
N VAL A 122 -6.27 2.36 19.34
CA VAL A 122 -6.60 3.51 18.49
C VAL A 122 -5.87 4.77 18.97
N GLN A 123 -5.86 5.04 20.28
CA GLN A 123 -5.17 6.19 20.85
C GLN A 123 -3.65 6.11 20.68
N GLU A 124 -3.07 4.94 20.87
CA GLU A 124 -1.65 4.68 20.65
C GLU A 124 -1.26 4.90 19.18
N ASN A 125 -1.97 4.27 18.26
CA ASN A 125 -1.71 4.40 16.83
C ASN A 125 -1.88 5.85 16.37
N LEU A 126 -2.84 6.57 16.92
CA LEU A 126 -3.04 8.00 16.65
C LEU A 126 -1.83 8.83 17.13
N ARG A 127 -1.28 8.53 18.32
CA ARG A 127 -0.08 9.20 18.84
C ARG A 127 1.14 8.92 17.98
N VAL A 128 1.34 7.66 17.60
CA VAL A 128 2.43 7.26 16.70
C VAL A 128 2.30 7.98 15.35
N ARG A 129 1.10 7.98 14.77
CA ARG A 129 0.83 8.64 13.49
C ARG A 129 1.07 10.16 13.54
N LYS A 130 0.77 10.83 14.65
CA LYS A 130 1.05 12.26 14.84
C LYS A 130 2.55 12.56 14.93
N ARG A 131 3.34 11.67 15.53
CA ARG A 131 4.79 11.86 15.72
C ARG A 131 5.60 11.45 14.50
N ALA A 132 5.22 10.34 13.88
CA ALA A 132 5.89 9.80 12.71
C ALA A 132 5.20 10.26 11.43
N LYS A 133 5.95 10.83 10.49
CA LYS A 133 5.41 11.19 9.17
C LYS A 133 4.84 9.97 8.45
N PHE A 134 5.51 8.82 8.58
CA PHE A 134 5.04 7.52 8.10
C PHE A 134 5.53 6.43 9.03
N VAL A 135 4.74 5.36 9.20
CA VAL A 135 5.13 4.17 9.95
C VAL A 135 5.60 3.12 8.95
N LEU A 136 6.60 3.48 8.21
CA LEU A 136 7.44 2.58 7.42
C LEU A 136 8.84 2.65 8.02
N ASP A 137 9.59 1.60 7.78
CA ASP A 137 11.02 1.63 8.05
C ASP A 137 11.61 2.89 7.40
N LYS A 138 12.29 3.70 8.18
CA LYS A 138 12.82 4.99 7.72
C LYS A 138 13.76 4.83 6.52
N ASP A 139 14.41 3.67 6.44
CA ASP A 139 15.34 3.33 5.36
C ASP A 139 14.66 3.16 3.99
N TRP A 140 13.33 2.99 3.97
CA TRP A 140 12.55 2.88 2.74
C TRP A 140 12.05 4.22 2.21
N LEU A 141 12.13 5.28 3.01
CA LEU A 141 11.60 6.57 2.67
C LEU A 141 12.68 7.47 2.08
N SER A 142 12.43 7.98 0.90
CA SER A 142 13.23 9.00 0.24
C SER A 142 12.46 10.30 0.11
N VAL A 143 13.17 11.43 0.14
CA VAL A 143 12.62 12.72 -0.25
C VAL A 143 12.89 12.92 -1.73
N TYR A 144 11.84 12.88 -2.53
CA TYR A 144 11.97 12.94 -3.99
C TYR A 144 11.61 14.33 -4.51
N ASP A 145 12.42 14.85 -5.45
CA ASP A 145 12.11 16.11 -6.13
C ASP A 145 10.96 15.88 -7.13
N ILE A 146 9.84 16.58 -6.93
CA ILE A 146 8.66 16.40 -7.78
C ILE A 146 8.87 16.88 -9.21
N ARG A 147 9.90 17.66 -9.49
CA ARG A 147 10.22 18.11 -10.86
C ARG A 147 10.66 16.94 -11.74
N GLU A 148 11.41 16.00 -11.18
CA GLU A 148 11.86 14.79 -11.90
C GLU A 148 10.69 13.90 -12.26
N LEU A 149 9.70 13.77 -11.35
CA LEU A 149 8.50 12.97 -11.58
C LEU A 149 7.54 13.57 -12.62
N LEU A 150 7.58 14.87 -12.87
CA LEU A 150 6.65 15.56 -13.78
C LEU A 150 6.93 15.31 -15.26
N THR A 151 8.13 14.91 -15.61
CA THR A 151 8.55 14.67 -17.01
C THR A 151 7.88 13.44 -17.62
N TYR A 152 7.45 12.49 -16.80
CA TYR A 152 6.93 11.18 -17.22
C TYR A 152 5.42 11.02 -17.09
N MET A 153 4.69 12.03 -16.58
CA MET A 153 3.28 11.84 -16.24
C MET A 153 2.32 12.49 -17.24
N LYS A 154 1.64 11.65 -18.01
CA LYS A 154 0.32 12.02 -18.58
C LYS A 154 -0.72 11.81 -17.46
N PHE A 155 -1.21 12.89 -16.88
CA PHE A 155 -2.29 12.81 -15.90
C PHE A 155 -3.60 12.43 -16.57
N ASN A 156 -4.11 11.24 -16.26
CA ASN A 156 -5.51 10.95 -16.46
C ASN A 156 -6.34 11.86 -15.54
N LYS A 157 -7.59 12.13 -15.93
CA LYS A 157 -8.53 12.96 -15.16
C LYS A 157 -8.56 12.52 -13.69
N LEU A 158 -8.13 13.41 -12.78
CA LEU A 158 -8.11 13.14 -11.35
C LEU A 158 -9.52 13.22 -10.77
N GLU A 159 -9.86 12.31 -9.88
CA GLU A 159 -11.16 12.32 -9.20
C GLU A 159 -11.23 13.50 -8.23
N LYS A 160 -12.19 14.41 -8.45
CA LYS A 160 -12.36 15.63 -7.63
C LYS A 160 -12.57 15.34 -6.14
N THR A 161 -13.33 14.29 -5.81
CA THR A 161 -13.61 13.88 -4.42
C THR A 161 -12.34 13.43 -3.70
N LYS A 162 -11.52 12.58 -4.34
CA LYS A 162 -10.24 12.13 -3.78
C LYS A 162 -9.28 13.30 -3.56
N SER A 163 -9.24 14.26 -4.47
CA SER A 163 -8.40 15.45 -4.34
C SER A 163 -8.84 16.34 -3.17
N LYS A 164 -10.15 16.54 -2.98
CA LYS A 164 -10.69 17.31 -1.84
C LYS A 164 -10.37 16.62 -0.50
N ASN A 165 -10.58 15.32 -0.39
CA ASN A 165 -10.29 14.55 0.83
C ASN A 165 -8.80 14.59 1.17
N LEU A 166 -7.92 14.49 0.17
CA LEU A 166 -6.48 14.58 0.36
C LEU A 166 -6.06 15.96 0.86
N ALA A 167 -6.61 17.04 0.28
CA ALA A 167 -6.33 18.42 0.71
C ALA A 167 -6.80 18.67 2.15
N ALA A 168 -7.98 18.13 2.52
CA ALA A 168 -8.48 18.22 3.88
C ALA A 168 -7.58 17.45 4.85
N TYR A 169 -7.17 16.23 4.48
CA TYR A 169 -6.23 15.44 5.28
C TYR A 169 -4.92 16.21 5.50
N TYR A 170 -4.34 16.76 4.44
CA TYR A 170 -3.08 17.52 4.53
C TYR A 170 -3.20 18.75 5.43
N ARG A 171 -4.30 19.50 5.33
CA ARG A 171 -4.56 20.68 6.22
C ARG A 171 -4.62 20.27 7.69
N ASN A 172 -5.26 19.14 8.00
CA ASN A 172 -5.45 18.70 9.38
C ASN A 172 -4.20 18.06 9.99
N TRP A 173 -3.32 17.45 9.18
CA TRP A 173 -2.20 16.65 9.65
C TRP A 173 -0.82 17.20 9.28
N GLY A 174 -0.75 18.19 8.38
CA GLY A 174 0.52 18.71 7.85
C GLY A 174 1.30 17.70 7.00
N GLN A 175 0.71 16.56 6.66
CA GLN A 175 1.34 15.46 5.92
C GLN A 175 0.31 14.71 5.06
N TYR A 176 0.80 13.92 4.11
CA TYR A 176 -0.05 13.04 3.30
C TYR A 176 -0.40 11.73 4.03
N PRO A 177 -1.52 11.08 3.68
CA PRO A 177 -1.96 9.84 4.34
C PRO A 177 -0.99 8.66 4.13
N HIS A 178 -0.26 8.65 3.04
CA HIS A 178 0.75 7.65 2.69
C HIS A 178 1.83 8.30 1.83
N PRO A 179 3.05 7.70 1.72
CA PRO A 179 4.05 8.16 0.76
C PRO A 179 3.58 7.93 -0.68
N MET A 180 4.22 8.58 -1.64
CA MET A 180 4.13 8.17 -3.03
C MET A 180 4.91 6.86 -3.23
N ILE A 181 4.53 6.08 -4.24
CA ILE A 181 5.25 4.87 -4.62
C ILE A 181 5.66 5.01 -6.08
N VAL A 182 6.95 4.84 -6.32
CA VAL A 182 7.61 5.11 -7.60
C VAL A 182 8.45 3.89 -7.98
N SER A 183 8.51 3.56 -9.26
CA SER A 183 9.40 2.52 -9.79
C SER A 183 10.85 3.02 -9.89
N SER A 184 11.77 2.13 -10.17
CA SER A 184 13.19 2.46 -10.34
C SER A 184 13.46 3.40 -11.53
N ASN A 185 12.55 3.46 -12.48
CA ASN A 185 12.58 4.37 -13.63
C ASN A 185 11.57 5.54 -13.50
N ASP A 186 11.34 6.02 -12.28
CA ASP A 186 10.60 7.25 -11.93
C ASP A 186 9.11 7.26 -12.26
N TRP A 187 8.52 6.10 -12.54
CA TRP A 187 7.10 6.00 -12.83
C TRP A 187 6.27 5.97 -11.54
N VAL A 188 5.32 6.89 -11.38
CA VAL A 188 4.47 6.94 -10.20
C VAL A 188 3.34 5.92 -10.27
N PHE A 189 3.47 4.86 -9.47
CA PHE A 189 2.42 3.85 -9.29
C PHE A 189 1.26 4.35 -8.45
N LYS A 190 1.59 4.98 -7.31
CA LYS A 190 0.61 5.45 -6.34
C LYS A 190 0.95 6.85 -5.88
N GLY A 191 -0.09 7.66 -5.69
CA GLY A 191 0.09 9.02 -5.18
C GLY A 191 -0.03 10.13 -6.22
N ARG A 192 -0.60 9.86 -7.40
CA ARG A 192 -0.85 10.91 -8.42
C ARG A 192 -1.63 12.10 -7.87
N HIS A 193 -2.60 11.88 -6.98
CA HIS A 193 -3.32 12.97 -6.29
C HIS A 193 -2.41 13.75 -5.33
N ILE A 194 -1.47 13.04 -4.66
CA ILE A 194 -0.45 13.69 -3.81
C ILE A 194 0.43 14.60 -4.64
N LEU A 195 0.93 14.10 -5.75
CA LEU A 195 1.78 14.88 -6.65
C LEU A 195 1.07 16.13 -7.17
N HIS A 196 -0.18 15.97 -7.64
CA HIS A 196 -0.98 17.10 -8.10
C HIS A 196 -1.22 18.15 -7.00
N HIS A 197 -1.59 17.73 -5.79
CA HIS A 197 -1.79 18.63 -4.67
C HIS A 197 -0.47 19.32 -4.26
N ALA A 198 0.62 18.58 -4.16
CA ALA A 198 1.94 19.13 -3.83
C ALA A 198 2.39 20.19 -4.82
N LYS A 199 2.15 19.96 -6.13
CA LYS A 199 2.40 20.95 -7.18
C LYS A 199 1.53 22.19 -6.99
N GLY A 200 0.24 22.04 -6.71
CA GLY A 200 -0.70 23.13 -6.49
C GLY A 200 -0.31 24.05 -5.33
N ILE A 201 0.27 23.50 -4.27
CA ILE A 201 0.79 24.26 -3.11
C ILE A 201 2.29 24.58 -3.22
N LYS A 202 2.87 24.46 -4.41
CA LYS A 202 4.28 24.79 -4.72
C LYS A 202 5.32 24.08 -3.84
N ARG A 203 5.06 22.86 -3.38
CA ARG A 203 6.10 22.05 -2.71
C ARG A 203 7.15 21.61 -3.73
N LYS A 204 8.40 21.57 -3.30
CA LYS A 204 9.52 21.09 -4.12
C LYS A 204 9.71 19.58 -4.05
N SER A 205 9.30 18.97 -2.93
CA SER A 205 9.54 17.55 -2.67
C SER A 205 8.39 16.88 -1.92
N VAL A 206 8.30 15.57 -2.03
CA VAL A 206 7.36 14.70 -1.32
C VAL A 206 8.07 13.45 -0.81
N MET A 207 7.54 12.87 0.27
CA MET A 207 8.01 11.58 0.76
C MET A 207 7.60 10.47 -0.20
N THR A 208 8.54 9.62 -0.56
CA THR A 208 8.39 8.61 -1.61
C THR A 208 9.04 7.30 -1.17
N VAL A 209 8.44 6.19 -1.56
CA VAL A 209 9.07 4.86 -1.56
C VAL A 209 9.46 4.54 -2.99
N VAL A 210 10.73 4.31 -3.24
CA VAL A 210 11.23 3.85 -4.53
C VAL A 210 11.33 2.33 -4.51
N LEU A 211 10.72 1.68 -5.50
CA LEU A 211 10.81 0.24 -5.70
C LEU A 211 11.96 -0.04 -6.69
N ASP A 212 13.14 -0.37 -6.14
CA ASP A 212 14.38 -0.45 -6.92
C ASP A 212 14.41 -1.58 -7.95
N ASN A 213 13.59 -2.61 -7.75
CA ASN A 213 13.47 -3.76 -8.65
C ASN A 213 12.15 -3.80 -9.41
N VAL A 214 11.56 -2.62 -9.69
CA VAL A 214 10.35 -2.50 -10.49
C VAL A 214 10.56 -1.49 -11.60
N VAL A 215 10.33 -1.91 -12.84
CA VAL A 215 10.43 -1.07 -14.05
C VAL A 215 9.07 -1.02 -14.74
N VAL A 216 8.62 0.17 -15.11
CA VAL A 216 7.33 0.38 -15.78
C VAL A 216 7.53 0.89 -17.19
N TYR A 217 6.79 0.34 -18.15
CA TYR A 217 6.71 0.81 -19.54
C TYR A 217 5.29 1.25 -19.86
N ASP A 218 5.15 2.38 -20.55
CA ASP A 218 3.83 2.91 -20.97
C ASP A 218 3.25 2.10 -22.13
N LYS A 219 4.12 1.48 -22.94
CA LYS A 219 3.77 0.56 -24.03
C LYS A 219 4.73 -0.62 -23.99
N ALA A 220 4.22 -1.81 -24.33
CA ALA A 220 5.10 -2.96 -24.54
C ALA A 220 6.24 -2.57 -25.49
N PRO A 221 7.50 -2.89 -25.19
CA PRO A 221 8.55 -2.78 -26.18
C PRO A 221 8.15 -3.62 -27.41
N SER A 222 8.18 -2.97 -28.56
CA SER A 222 7.91 -3.58 -29.87
C SER A 222 8.86 -4.74 -30.17
#